data_002e8e3a8187407b4ce7e2825bebf07a
#
_entry.id   002e8e3a8187407b4ce7e2825bebf07a
#
_cell.length_a   1.000
_cell.length_b   1.000
_cell.length_c   1.000
_cell.angle_alpha   90.00
_cell.angle_beta   90.00
_cell.angle_gamma   90.00
#
_symmetry.space_group_name_H-M   'P 1'
#
loop_
_entity.id
_entity.type
_entity.pdbx_description
1 polymer ?
#
loop_
_entity_poly.entity_id
_entity_poly.type
_entity_poly.pdbx_seq_one_letter_code
_entity_poly.pdbx_strand_id
1 'polypeptide(L)'
;MLAALGVSVRPDGVAALAEALEEAETAPWRDVLPPTVAARSGHRLSVPCHVAAGEPVVARVRTEDGRTLEVSVSEPVSEVRLVDGVERERVHVQIPADLAPGWHRLEVTSGSGSTASAVLVCAPARLSTARPFLERRGWGAAAQGYSVTSADSWGIGDAADMASLAEIVARHGADFLLLHPLHAV
;
A
#
# COMPACT_ATOMS: atom_id res chain seq x y z
N MET A 1 17.69 -1.46 -13.54
CA MET A 1 16.88 -0.59 -12.64
C MET A 1 15.57 -0.16 -13.30
N LEU A 2 15.54 0.45 -14.49
CA LEU A 2 14.30 0.87 -15.16
C LEU A 2 13.36 -0.31 -15.48
N ALA A 3 13.88 -1.45 -15.95
CA ALA A 3 13.08 -2.64 -16.19
C ALA A 3 12.38 -3.19 -14.92
N ALA A 4 13.01 -3.04 -13.74
CA ALA A 4 12.39 -3.41 -12.47
C ALA A 4 11.24 -2.47 -12.06
N LEU A 5 11.16 -1.29 -12.67
CA LEU A 5 10.06 -0.33 -12.51
C LEU A 5 9.00 -0.46 -13.61
N GLY A 6 9.07 -1.51 -14.44
CA GLY A 6 8.14 -1.73 -15.54
C GLY A 6 8.42 -0.87 -16.78
N VAL A 7 9.52 -0.11 -16.79
CA VAL A 7 9.89 0.76 -17.93
C VAL A 7 10.83 -0.02 -18.84
N SER A 8 10.34 -0.39 -20.01
CA SER A 8 11.13 -1.07 -21.06
C SER A 8 11.87 -0.01 -21.88
N VAL A 9 13.18 0.10 -21.66
CA VAL A 9 14.04 0.97 -22.48
C VAL A 9 14.87 0.08 -23.40
N ARG A 10 14.76 0.30 -24.72
CA ARG A 10 15.70 -0.28 -25.68
C ARG A 10 17.00 0.54 -25.65
N PRO A 11 18.18 -0.10 -25.74
CA PRO A 11 19.47 0.61 -25.66
C PRO A 11 19.82 1.47 -26.89
N ASP A 12 18.89 1.71 -27.81
CA ASP A 12 19.14 2.13 -29.18
C ASP A 12 19.09 3.65 -29.39
N GLY A 13 19.51 4.44 -28.41
CA GLY A 13 19.75 5.87 -28.61
C GLY A 13 18.69 6.81 -28.01
N VAL A 14 18.82 8.10 -28.34
CA VAL A 14 17.99 9.19 -27.76
C VAL A 14 16.52 9.06 -28.14
N ALA A 15 16.21 8.54 -29.34
CA ALA A 15 14.83 8.35 -29.80
C ALA A 15 14.10 7.30 -28.96
N ALA A 16 14.73 6.15 -28.69
CA ALA A 16 14.16 5.11 -27.84
C ALA A 16 13.95 5.55 -26.39
N LEU A 17 14.82 6.43 -25.90
CA LEU A 17 14.64 7.03 -24.57
C LEU A 17 13.45 8.00 -24.56
N ALA A 18 13.26 8.79 -25.62
CA ALA A 18 12.11 9.68 -25.73
C ALA A 18 10.78 8.91 -25.79
N GLU A 19 10.72 7.84 -26.58
CA GLU A 19 9.55 6.95 -26.64
C GLU A 19 9.24 6.31 -25.28
N ALA A 20 10.28 5.83 -24.56
CA ALA A 20 10.11 5.25 -23.24
C ALA A 20 9.64 6.26 -22.20
N LEU A 21 10.06 7.51 -22.32
CA LEU A 21 9.62 8.59 -21.45
C LEU A 21 8.15 8.94 -21.73
N GLU A 22 7.77 9.08 -22.99
CA GLU A 22 6.41 9.36 -23.42
C GLU A 22 5.45 8.22 -22.97
N GLU A 23 5.87 6.97 -23.12
CA GLU A 23 5.11 5.81 -22.62
C GLU A 23 4.97 5.86 -21.10
N ALA A 24 6.02 6.17 -20.36
CA ALA A 24 5.97 6.26 -18.89
C ALA A 24 5.06 7.40 -18.41
N GLU A 25 4.98 8.51 -19.16
CA GLU A 25 4.07 9.63 -18.89
C GLU A 25 2.62 9.31 -19.27
N THR A 26 2.42 8.47 -20.27
CA THR A 26 1.10 8.11 -20.80
C THR A 26 0.48 6.93 -20.08
N ALA A 27 1.30 5.97 -19.63
CA ALA A 27 0.82 4.75 -18.97
C ALA A 27 -0.17 4.99 -17.82
N PRO A 28 0.04 5.96 -16.92
CA PRO A 28 -0.93 6.25 -15.85
C PRO A 28 -2.30 6.71 -16.34
N TRP A 29 -2.37 7.23 -17.56
CA TRP A 29 -3.62 7.71 -18.12
C TRP A 29 -4.52 6.61 -18.69
N ARG A 30 -4.00 5.41 -18.87
CA ARG A 30 -4.78 4.25 -19.32
C ARG A 30 -5.69 3.71 -18.22
N ASP A 31 -5.27 3.88 -16.97
CA ASP A 31 -6.03 3.45 -15.82
C ASP A 31 -6.80 4.61 -15.20
N VAL A 32 -8.06 4.37 -14.82
CA VAL A 32 -8.90 5.37 -14.15
C VAL A 32 -8.31 5.73 -12.79
N LEU A 33 -7.78 4.74 -12.06
CA LEU A 33 -7.20 4.88 -10.74
C LEU A 33 -5.84 4.16 -10.68
N PRO A 34 -4.89 4.66 -9.89
CA PRO A 34 -3.72 3.86 -9.54
C PRO A 34 -4.16 2.61 -8.77
N PRO A 35 -3.45 1.47 -8.88
CA PRO A 35 -3.85 0.22 -8.25
C PRO A 35 -3.90 0.30 -6.72
N THR A 36 -3.10 1.18 -6.14
CA THR A 36 -3.01 1.41 -4.69
C THR A 36 -2.82 2.89 -4.39
N VAL A 37 -3.52 3.35 -3.37
CA VAL A 37 -3.46 4.73 -2.85
C VAL A 37 -3.05 4.67 -1.39
N ALA A 38 -2.03 5.44 -1.00
CA ALA A 38 -1.58 5.57 0.38
C ALA A 38 -1.99 6.94 0.93
N ALA A 39 -2.86 6.94 1.92
CA ALA A 39 -3.28 8.12 2.68
C ALA A 39 -2.63 8.13 4.07
N ARG A 40 -2.59 9.29 4.70
CA ARG A 40 -2.14 9.45 6.08
C ARG A 40 -3.27 10.07 6.91
N SER A 41 -3.62 9.42 8.00
CA SER A 41 -4.64 9.92 8.93
C SER A 41 -4.30 11.35 9.40
N GLY A 42 -5.31 12.20 9.45
CA GLY A 42 -5.16 13.62 9.76
C GLY A 42 -4.77 14.51 8.57
N HIS A 43 -4.57 13.95 7.37
CA HIS A 43 -4.19 14.72 6.19
C HIS A 43 -5.16 14.44 5.04
N ARG A 44 -5.54 15.50 4.33
CA ARG A 44 -6.28 15.35 3.08
C ARG A 44 -5.34 14.81 2.00
N LEU A 45 -5.86 13.95 1.13
CA LEU A 45 -5.14 13.45 -0.04
C LEU A 45 -5.97 13.69 -1.29
N SER A 46 -5.34 14.21 -2.32
CA SER A 46 -5.91 14.39 -3.65
C SER A 46 -5.40 13.26 -4.55
N VAL A 47 -6.29 12.40 -5.01
CA VAL A 47 -5.98 11.23 -5.85
C VAL A 47 -6.32 11.55 -7.28
N PRO A 48 -5.37 11.53 -8.22
CA PRO A 48 -5.65 11.75 -9.63
C PRO A 48 -6.45 10.57 -10.20
N CYS A 49 -7.46 10.89 -11.00
CA CYS A 49 -8.28 9.94 -11.75
C CYS A 49 -8.33 10.37 -13.20
N HIS A 50 -8.16 9.42 -14.11
CA HIS A 50 -8.19 9.69 -15.54
C HIS A 50 -9.43 9.05 -16.16
N VAL A 51 -10.37 9.90 -16.56
CA VAL A 51 -11.68 9.48 -17.08
C VAL A 51 -11.88 10.00 -18.50
N ALA A 52 -12.86 9.49 -19.22
CA ALA A 52 -13.20 10.07 -20.52
C ALA A 52 -13.65 11.52 -20.34
N ALA A 53 -13.20 12.39 -21.23
CA ALA A 53 -13.45 13.82 -21.13
C ALA A 53 -14.95 14.15 -21.15
N GLY A 54 -15.38 14.99 -20.20
CA GLY A 54 -16.77 15.41 -20.06
C GLY A 54 -17.71 14.39 -19.40
N GLU A 55 -17.22 13.23 -18.95
CA GLU A 55 -18.06 12.28 -18.21
C GLU A 55 -18.21 12.70 -16.73
N PRO A 56 -19.45 12.68 -16.18
CA PRO A 56 -19.64 12.87 -14.76
C PRO A 56 -18.98 11.74 -13.96
N VAL A 57 -18.40 12.09 -12.83
CA VAL A 57 -17.64 11.14 -11.99
C VAL A 57 -18.21 11.15 -10.57
N VAL A 58 -18.48 9.97 -10.04
CA VAL A 58 -18.86 9.75 -8.65
C VAL A 58 -17.80 8.89 -7.98
N ALA A 59 -17.36 9.32 -6.80
CA ALA A 59 -16.35 8.59 -6.04
C ALA A 59 -16.85 8.23 -4.64
N ARG A 60 -16.49 7.03 -4.17
CA ARG A 60 -16.88 6.50 -2.86
C ARG A 60 -15.70 5.78 -2.23
N VAL A 61 -15.62 5.85 -0.91
CA VAL A 61 -14.70 5.04 -0.11
C VAL A 61 -15.51 4.01 0.66
N ARG A 62 -15.23 2.74 0.42
CA ARG A 62 -15.73 1.65 1.28
C ARG A 62 -14.69 1.40 2.37
N THR A 63 -15.08 1.67 3.59
CA THR A 63 -14.21 1.53 4.74
C THR A 63 -14.06 0.07 5.18
N GLU A 64 -12.99 -0.25 5.90
CA GLU A 64 -12.72 -1.59 6.42
C GLU A 64 -13.86 -2.13 7.30
N ASP A 65 -14.54 -1.25 8.05
CA ASP A 65 -15.70 -1.56 8.87
C ASP A 65 -17.03 -1.65 8.08
N GLY A 66 -16.98 -1.58 6.75
CA GLY A 66 -18.11 -1.80 5.85
C GLY A 66 -18.96 -0.57 5.57
N ARG A 67 -18.63 0.62 6.09
CA ARG A 67 -19.34 1.86 5.75
C ARG A 67 -18.96 2.33 4.35
N THR A 68 -19.85 3.12 3.75
CA THR A 68 -19.59 3.79 2.47
C THR A 68 -19.66 5.29 2.69
N LEU A 69 -18.58 5.98 2.28
CA LEU A 69 -18.45 7.43 2.35
C LEU A 69 -18.45 7.97 0.92
N GLU A 70 -19.31 8.93 0.63
CA GLU A 70 -19.18 9.71 -0.60
C GLU A 70 -18.06 10.74 -0.43
N VAL A 71 -17.22 10.84 -1.45
CA VAL A 71 -16.08 11.76 -1.44
C VAL A 71 -16.18 12.70 -2.64
N SER A 72 -15.76 13.94 -2.43
CA SER A 72 -15.84 14.96 -3.47
C SER A 72 -14.83 14.70 -4.58
N VAL A 73 -15.26 15.03 -5.80
CA VAL A 73 -14.41 15.04 -6.99
C VAL A 73 -14.23 16.51 -7.39
N SER A 74 -13.01 16.91 -7.70
CA SER A 74 -12.73 18.28 -8.19
C SER A 74 -13.20 18.46 -9.63
N GLU A 75 -13.40 19.69 -10.02
CA GLU A 75 -13.50 20.05 -11.44
C GLU A 75 -12.27 19.52 -12.21
N PRO A 76 -12.42 19.19 -13.50
CA PRO A 76 -11.31 18.74 -14.32
C PRO A 76 -10.17 19.77 -14.31
N VAL A 77 -8.95 19.29 -14.15
CA VAL A 77 -7.78 20.10 -14.43
C VAL A 77 -7.67 20.22 -15.95
N SER A 78 -7.39 21.39 -16.48
CA SER A 78 -7.40 21.73 -17.93
C SER A 78 -6.44 20.87 -18.80
N GLU A 79 -6.09 19.69 -18.37
CA GLU A 79 -5.22 18.75 -19.09
C GLU A 79 -6.09 17.64 -19.67
N VAL A 80 -6.25 17.65 -20.99
CA VAL A 80 -6.87 16.59 -21.77
C VAL A 80 -5.79 15.91 -22.59
N ARG A 81 -5.74 14.59 -22.56
CA ARG A 81 -4.82 13.79 -23.40
C ARG A 81 -5.59 12.79 -24.25
N LEU A 82 -5.13 12.63 -25.48
CA LEU A 82 -5.59 11.54 -26.34
C LEU A 82 -4.78 10.28 -26.01
N VAL A 83 -5.43 9.27 -25.44
CA VAL A 83 -4.81 8.01 -25.04
C VAL A 83 -5.58 6.86 -25.67
N ASP A 84 -4.90 6.08 -26.50
CA ASP A 84 -5.47 4.94 -27.23
C ASP A 84 -6.78 5.31 -28.01
N GLY A 85 -6.83 6.52 -28.58
CA GLY A 85 -7.98 7.01 -29.35
C GLY A 85 -9.14 7.58 -28.51
N VAL A 86 -8.97 7.67 -27.19
CA VAL A 86 -9.95 8.25 -26.26
C VAL A 86 -9.38 9.54 -25.66
N GLU A 87 -10.12 10.63 -25.74
CA GLU A 87 -9.80 11.84 -24.98
C GLU A 87 -10.08 11.60 -23.50
N ARG A 88 -9.04 11.77 -22.69
CA ARG A 88 -9.11 11.59 -21.22
C ARG A 88 -8.77 12.90 -20.54
N GLU A 89 -9.50 13.19 -19.48
CA GLU A 89 -9.24 14.31 -18.58
C GLU A 89 -8.85 13.82 -17.19
N ARG A 90 -8.14 14.67 -16.46
CA ARG A 90 -7.74 14.40 -15.08
C ARG A 90 -8.66 15.14 -14.12
N VAL A 91 -9.35 14.38 -13.28
CA VAL A 91 -10.06 14.87 -12.11
C VAL A 91 -9.35 14.40 -10.84
N HIS A 92 -9.66 14.99 -9.70
CA HIS A 92 -9.06 14.59 -8.43
C HIS A 92 -10.13 14.21 -7.42
N VAL A 93 -10.02 13.00 -6.90
CA VAL A 93 -10.83 12.55 -5.76
C VAL A 93 -10.20 13.02 -4.47
N GLN A 94 -10.99 13.66 -3.61
CA GLN A 94 -10.53 14.23 -2.35
C GLN A 94 -10.79 13.25 -1.21
N ILE A 95 -9.75 12.58 -0.73
CA ILE A 95 -9.83 11.73 0.45
C ILE A 95 -9.81 12.62 1.70
N PRO A 96 -10.83 12.50 2.58
CA PRO A 96 -10.95 13.36 3.74
C PRO A 96 -9.88 13.05 4.80
N ALA A 97 -9.51 14.07 5.61
CA ALA A 97 -8.48 13.94 6.63
C ALA A 97 -8.90 13.05 7.82
N ASP A 98 -10.19 12.92 8.05
CA ASP A 98 -10.79 12.15 9.15
C ASP A 98 -11.03 10.67 8.81
N LEU A 99 -10.54 10.22 7.63
CA LEU A 99 -10.55 8.79 7.32
C LEU A 99 -9.72 8.03 8.37
N ALA A 100 -10.35 7.06 9.00
CA ALA A 100 -9.70 6.23 10.02
C ALA A 100 -8.53 5.45 9.43
N PRO A 101 -7.47 5.16 10.20
CA PRO A 101 -6.46 4.21 9.79
C PRO A 101 -7.07 2.84 9.49
N GLY A 102 -6.61 2.19 8.41
CA GLY A 102 -7.11 0.89 8.00
C GLY A 102 -6.97 0.63 6.50
N TRP A 103 -7.54 -0.48 6.07
CA TRP A 103 -7.58 -0.92 4.68
C TRP A 103 -8.95 -0.65 4.09
N HIS A 104 -9.02 0.25 3.16
CA HIS A 104 -10.23 0.69 2.53
C HIS A 104 -10.19 0.40 1.03
N ARG A 105 -11.30 0.66 0.35
CA ARG A 105 -11.40 0.59 -1.11
C ARG A 105 -11.93 1.91 -1.63
N LEU A 106 -11.20 2.52 -2.54
CA LEU A 106 -11.65 3.65 -3.33
C LEU A 106 -12.35 3.12 -4.59
N GLU A 107 -13.56 3.56 -4.84
CA GLU A 107 -14.37 3.22 -6.02
C GLU A 107 -14.71 4.51 -6.76
N VAL A 108 -14.52 4.50 -8.07
CA VAL A 108 -14.85 5.61 -8.98
C VAL A 108 -15.74 5.06 -10.07
N THR A 109 -16.90 5.68 -10.26
CA THR A 109 -17.86 5.33 -11.32
C THR A 109 -17.99 6.51 -12.26
N SER A 110 -17.76 6.28 -13.56
CA SER A 110 -17.96 7.27 -14.62
C SER A 110 -19.39 7.29 -15.13
N GLY A 111 -19.74 8.31 -15.89
CA GLY A 111 -21.07 8.48 -16.47
C GLY A 111 -21.51 7.35 -17.40
N SER A 112 -20.56 6.65 -18.03
CA SER A 112 -20.83 5.44 -18.81
C SER A 112 -21.22 4.22 -17.95
N GLY A 113 -21.18 4.33 -16.62
CA GLY A 113 -21.44 3.25 -15.69
C GLY A 113 -20.22 2.34 -15.44
N SER A 114 -19.08 2.64 -16.03
CA SER A 114 -17.83 1.92 -15.76
C SER A 114 -17.34 2.23 -14.34
N THR A 115 -16.95 1.19 -13.59
CA THR A 115 -16.45 1.34 -12.22
C THR A 115 -15.03 0.83 -12.15
N ALA A 116 -14.13 1.69 -11.63
CA ALA A 116 -12.76 1.35 -11.27
C ALA A 116 -12.60 1.31 -9.75
N SER A 117 -11.70 0.47 -9.26
CA SER A 117 -11.43 0.41 -7.83
C SER A 117 -9.93 0.31 -7.53
N ALA A 118 -9.52 0.92 -6.41
CA ALA A 118 -8.17 0.88 -5.90
C ALA A 118 -8.16 0.47 -4.42
N VAL A 119 -7.09 -0.17 -4.00
CA VAL A 119 -6.83 -0.35 -2.57
C VAL A 119 -6.43 1.00 -1.98
N LEU A 120 -7.11 1.44 -0.92
CA LEU A 120 -6.81 2.67 -0.20
C LEU A 120 -6.35 2.33 1.21
N VAL A 121 -5.04 2.48 1.44
CA VAL A 121 -4.44 2.27 2.76
C VAL A 121 -4.33 3.60 3.47
N CYS A 122 -5.03 3.75 4.59
CA CYS A 122 -4.86 4.90 5.47
C CYS A 122 -3.92 4.53 6.63
N ALA A 123 -2.69 5.05 6.58
CA ALA A 123 -1.71 4.82 7.62
C ALA A 123 -1.91 5.80 8.79
N PRO A 124 -1.63 5.39 10.03
CA PRO A 124 -1.64 6.31 11.16
C PRO A 124 -0.54 7.37 11.02
N ALA A 125 -0.72 8.54 11.61
CA ALA A 125 0.27 9.62 11.57
C ALA A 125 1.60 9.23 12.23
N ARG A 126 1.54 8.32 13.20
CA ARG A 126 2.69 7.70 13.88
C ARG A 126 2.38 6.24 14.18
N LEU A 127 3.37 5.39 14.04
CA LEU A 127 3.27 4.04 14.58
C LEU A 127 3.25 4.14 16.11
N SER A 128 2.31 3.46 16.74
CA SER A 128 2.28 3.36 18.20
C SER A 128 3.33 2.36 18.66
N THR A 129 4.18 2.77 19.58
CA THR A 129 5.00 1.83 20.34
C THR A 129 4.09 1.11 21.34
N ALA A 130 4.33 -0.19 21.57
CA ALA A 130 3.59 -0.94 22.57
C ALA A 130 3.67 -0.21 23.92
N ARG A 131 2.49 0.03 24.55
CA ARG A 131 2.38 0.80 25.79
C ARG A 131 3.39 0.41 26.88
N PRO A 132 3.68 -0.87 27.13
CA PRO A 132 4.65 -1.27 28.16
C PRO A 132 6.05 -0.66 27.96
N PHE A 133 6.43 -0.30 26.72
CA PHE A 133 7.74 0.27 26.40
C PHE A 133 7.76 1.79 26.36
N LEU A 134 6.62 2.48 26.60
CA LEU A 134 6.57 3.93 26.72
C LEU A 134 7.05 4.41 28.11
N GLU A 135 6.84 3.59 29.14
CA GLU A 135 7.09 3.94 30.53
C GLU A 135 8.39 3.35 31.08
N ARG A 136 8.89 2.28 30.48
CA ARG A 136 10.14 1.60 30.87
C ARG A 136 10.88 1.05 29.65
N ARG A 137 12.17 0.85 29.81
CA ARG A 137 12.95 0.12 28.81
C ARG A 137 12.62 -1.37 28.89
N GLY A 138 12.20 -1.94 27.75
CA GLY A 138 12.06 -3.38 27.60
C GLY A 138 13.36 -3.98 27.04
N TRP A 139 13.58 -5.25 27.36
CA TRP A 139 14.61 -6.05 26.72
C TRP A 139 14.03 -7.40 26.27
N GLY A 140 14.67 -8.02 25.29
CA GLY A 140 14.26 -9.32 24.79
C GLY A 140 15.39 -10.00 24.06
N ALA A 141 15.12 -11.22 23.60
CA ALA A 141 16.04 -12.00 22.78
C ALA A 141 15.59 -12.00 21.32
N ALA A 142 16.56 -12.17 20.43
CA ALA A 142 16.31 -12.48 19.02
C ALA A 142 16.97 -13.83 18.72
N ALA A 143 16.24 -14.71 18.06
CA ALA A 143 16.71 -16.04 17.70
C ALA A 143 16.31 -16.42 16.29
N GLN A 144 17.19 -17.18 15.65
CA GLN A 144 16.87 -17.83 14.38
C GLN A 144 16.18 -19.16 14.71
N GLY A 145 14.92 -19.32 14.30
CA GLY A 145 14.10 -20.47 14.65
C GLY A 145 14.80 -21.80 14.38
N TYR A 146 15.43 -21.93 13.21
CA TYR A 146 16.10 -23.17 12.81
C TYR A 146 17.36 -23.49 13.63
N SER A 147 17.94 -22.53 14.35
CA SER A 147 19.17 -22.73 15.15
C SER A 147 18.91 -22.98 16.64
N VAL A 148 17.67 -22.83 17.10
CA VAL A 148 17.28 -23.13 18.48
C VAL A 148 16.92 -24.60 18.57
N THR A 149 17.76 -25.38 19.24
CA THR A 149 17.56 -26.83 19.36
C THR A 149 17.61 -27.27 20.82
N SER A 150 16.91 -28.35 21.12
CA SER A 150 16.91 -29.06 22.42
C SER A 150 17.31 -30.51 22.23
N ALA A 151 17.28 -31.27 23.30
CA ALA A 151 17.50 -32.72 23.25
C ALA A 151 16.40 -33.48 22.48
N ASP A 152 15.22 -32.86 22.37
CA ASP A 152 14.04 -33.44 21.72
C ASP A 152 13.87 -32.98 20.26
N SER A 153 14.74 -32.07 19.79
CA SER A 153 14.67 -31.57 18.42
C SER A 153 15.12 -32.61 17.38
N TRP A 154 14.53 -32.58 16.21
CA TRP A 154 14.84 -33.47 15.09
C TRP A 154 16.01 -32.98 14.22
N GLY A 155 16.96 -32.28 14.83
CA GLY A 155 18.13 -31.72 14.13
C GLY A 155 17.98 -30.29 13.65
N ILE A 156 16.78 -29.76 13.73
CA ILE A 156 16.44 -28.37 13.43
C ILE A 156 15.41 -27.89 14.45
N GLY A 157 15.46 -26.61 14.83
CA GLY A 157 14.51 -26.05 15.78
C GLY A 157 13.08 -26.07 15.29
N ASP A 158 12.18 -26.43 16.17
CA ASP A 158 10.75 -26.51 15.91
C ASP A 158 9.93 -25.60 16.85
N ALA A 159 8.60 -25.68 16.77
CA ALA A 159 7.71 -24.86 17.57
C ALA A 159 7.82 -25.15 19.09
N ALA A 160 8.17 -26.39 19.49
CA ALA A 160 8.36 -26.74 20.88
C ALA A 160 9.64 -26.14 21.44
N ASP A 161 10.70 -26.13 20.65
CA ASP A 161 11.97 -25.45 20.99
C ASP A 161 11.76 -23.94 21.16
N MET A 162 10.96 -23.32 20.25
CA MET A 162 10.62 -21.90 20.35
C MET A 162 9.80 -21.62 21.62
N ALA A 163 8.84 -22.45 21.97
CA ALA A 163 8.06 -22.31 23.20
C ALA A 163 8.95 -22.42 24.42
N SER A 164 9.86 -23.40 24.46
CA SER A 164 10.82 -23.59 25.54
C SER A 164 11.76 -22.38 25.69
N LEU A 165 12.25 -21.83 24.57
CA LEU A 165 13.06 -20.62 24.59
C LEU A 165 12.28 -19.42 25.12
N ALA A 166 11.02 -19.26 24.70
CA ALA A 166 10.16 -18.18 25.17
C ALA A 166 9.95 -18.24 26.68
N GLU A 167 9.71 -19.44 27.24
CA GLU A 167 9.61 -19.63 28.69
C GLU A 167 10.91 -19.30 29.43
N ILE A 168 12.06 -19.70 28.87
CA ILE A 168 13.36 -19.41 29.47
C ILE A 168 13.58 -17.91 29.55
N VAL A 169 13.45 -17.18 28.42
CA VAL A 169 13.71 -15.74 28.40
C VAL A 169 12.68 -14.96 29.25
N ALA A 170 11.42 -15.41 29.29
CA ALA A 170 10.39 -14.82 30.14
C ALA A 170 10.71 -14.96 31.63
N ARG A 171 11.19 -16.13 32.07
CA ARG A 171 11.64 -16.36 33.46
C ARG A 171 12.80 -15.44 33.87
N HIS A 172 13.61 -14.99 32.90
CA HIS A 172 14.66 -13.99 33.12
C HIS A 172 14.17 -12.55 32.98
N GLY A 173 12.85 -12.33 32.82
CA GLY A 173 12.25 -11.01 32.76
C GLY A 173 12.31 -10.34 31.40
N ALA A 174 12.51 -11.10 30.34
CA ALA A 174 12.42 -10.57 28.99
C ALA A 174 10.97 -10.20 28.65
N ASP A 175 10.80 -9.14 27.89
CA ASP A 175 9.51 -8.62 27.47
C ASP A 175 9.06 -9.14 26.10
N PHE A 176 10.02 -9.62 25.29
CA PHE A 176 9.73 -10.15 23.96
C PHE A 176 10.77 -11.17 23.50
N LEU A 177 10.36 -12.00 22.56
CA LEU A 177 11.23 -12.89 21.79
C LEU A 177 10.95 -12.65 20.31
N LEU A 178 11.96 -12.22 19.55
CA LEU A 178 11.90 -12.07 18.11
C LEU A 178 12.42 -13.34 17.44
N LEU A 179 11.56 -14.00 16.69
CA LEU A 179 11.90 -15.20 15.92
C LEU A 179 11.90 -14.90 14.42
N HIS A 180 12.96 -15.31 13.73
CA HIS A 180 13.07 -15.22 12.27
C HIS A 180 14.08 -16.24 11.74
N PRO A 181 13.99 -16.62 10.45
CA PRO A 181 12.83 -16.50 9.59
C PRO A 181 11.73 -17.52 9.97
N LEU A 182 10.48 -17.20 9.67
CA LEU A 182 9.33 -18.12 9.78
C LEU A 182 8.75 -18.40 8.38
N HIS A 183 9.61 -18.40 7.38
CA HIS A 183 9.20 -18.65 6.00
C HIS A 183 9.08 -20.15 5.75
N ALA A 184 8.04 -20.55 5.04
CA ALA A 184 8.03 -21.85 4.37
C ALA A 184 9.11 -21.83 3.27
N VAL A 185 9.87 -22.90 3.17
CA VAL A 185 10.88 -23.12 2.12
C VAL A 185 10.23 -23.88 0.98
#